data_878a34c85b086c5476bbe34ee35d0e27
#
_entry.id   878a34c85b086c5476bbe34ee35d0e27
#
_cell.length_a   1.000
_cell.length_b   1.000
_cell.length_c   1.000
_cell.angle_alpha   90.00
_cell.angle_beta   90.00
_cell.angle_gamma   90.00
#
_symmetry.space_group_name_H-M   'P 1'
#
loop_
_entity.id
_entity.type
_entity.pdbx_description
1 polymer ?
#
loop_
_entity_poly.entity_id
_entity_poly.type
_entity_poly.pdbx_seq_one_letter_code
_entity_poly.pdbx_strand_id
1 'polypeptide(L)'
;MNAYEIARAEATRVVEAAYHKAVAAGELPEGSIPPVAVETPKDSSNGDWASTFAMQCAKPLHMAPRKIAEGIVANLELEDSIFDTVTIAGPGFMNFTLNQSWYEKAVRGVFEMGENYGRTKAAKPEKVMVEFVSANPTGPMHMGNARGGVLGDCLSSVLDWSGNDVTREFYINDAGNQVDKFAHSVEGRYIQEIRGEDAIEFDASWYQGDDIKALAHDLVEQYGDSLLEKTPEERFAIIEGYGLPTNIARMERDLKRYKINYDVWFRESTLHESGYVKETIDLLTAKGATYETEDGALWLRSTDFGCDKDDVLRRANGFYTYFAADIAYHRNKFEKRGFDRVINIWGADHHGHVKRLQCALDALGLDGSHRLEIVLMQLVRMMQGGEVVRMSKRTGKSLTLTDLLDEIPVDAARFFFNSRAAETQMEFDLDLAIKQDSDNPLYYVQYAHARICSVLRNAQESGIALPDAEKTDLSVLSGSDERQLIKQIALLPEEIVQSAVSRDPSRLNKYAVALAQQFHHFYNACRIKDAEPAVRDARLTLCLAAKQTIENVLKLIGVEAPESM
;
A
#
# COMPACT_ATOMS: atom_id res chain seq x y z
N MET A 1 -20.31 -7.58 5.33
CA MET A 1 -20.25 -8.04 3.93
C MET A 1 -20.55 -6.84 3.04
N ASN A 2 -19.71 -6.56 2.05
CA ASN A 2 -19.91 -5.42 1.15
C ASN A 2 -20.97 -5.74 0.07
N ALA A 3 -21.47 -4.71 -0.63
CA ALA A 3 -22.54 -4.90 -1.62
C ALA A 3 -22.15 -5.84 -2.78
N TYR A 4 -20.87 -5.88 -3.14
CA TYR A 4 -20.34 -6.80 -4.17
C TYR A 4 -20.22 -8.24 -3.65
N GLU A 5 -19.78 -8.44 -2.41
CA GLU A 5 -19.76 -9.77 -1.78
C GLU A 5 -21.16 -10.35 -1.64
N ILE A 6 -22.13 -9.50 -1.27
CA ILE A 6 -23.55 -9.90 -1.23
C ILE A 6 -24.01 -10.35 -2.62
N ALA A 7 -23.68 -9.58 -3.68
CA ALA A 7 -24.07 -9.93 -5.05
C ALA A 7 -23.44 -11.24 -5.52
N ARG A 8 -22.16 -11.48 -5.23
CA ARG A 8 -21.49 -12.75 -5.54
C ARG A 8 -22.11 -13.93 -4.81
N ALA A 9 -22.29 -13.78 -3.49
CA ALA A 9 -22.87 -14.85 -2.66
C ALA A 9 -24.29 -15.20 -3.15
N GLU A 10 -25.08 -14.19 -3.47
CA GLU A 10 -26.44 -14.37 -3.94
C GLU A 10 -26.49 -15.03 -5.34
N ALA A 11 -25.63 -14.61 -6.27
CA ALA A 11 -25.53 -15.25 -7.59
C ALA A 11 -25.15 -16.73 -7.45
N THR A 12 -24.21 -17.06 -6.57
CA THR A 12 -23.85 -18.44 -6.26
C THR A 12 -25.06 -19.21 -5.75
N ARG A 13 -25.75 -18.67 -4.75
CA ARG A 13 -26.93 -19.30 -4.13
C ARG A 13 -28.04 -19.61 -5.14
N VAL A 14 -28.42 -18.60 -5.96
CA VAL A 14 -29.52 -18.78 -6.92
C VAL A 14 -29.17 -19.74 -8.05
N VAL A 15 -27.93 -19.74 -8.53
CA VAL A 15 -27.45 -20.65 -9.61
C VAL A 15 -27.36 -22.08 -9.10
N GLU A 16 -26.78 -22.32 -7.92
CA GLU A 16 -26.70 -23.67 -7.32
C GLU A 16 -28.07 -24.24 -7.03
N ALA A 17 -28.98 -23.45 -6.43
CA ALA A 17 -30.35 -23.86 -6.17
C ALA A 17 -31.11 -24.23 -7.47
N ALA A 18 -30.98 -23.40 -8.50
CA ALA A 18 -31.60 -23.66 -9.81
C ALA A 18 -31.05 -24.90 -10.50
N TYR A 19 -29.71 -25.12 -10.41
CA TYR A 19 -29.10 -26.34 -10.93
C TYR A 19 -29.69 -27.59 -10.26
N HIS A 20 -29.70 -27.63 -8.93
CA HIS A 20 -30.26 -28.79 -8.21
C HIS A 20 -31.75 -29.01 -8.49
N LYS A 21 -32.52 -27.94 -8.66
CA LYS A 21 -33.93 -28.02 -9.05
C LYS A 21 -34.10 -28.59 -10.44
N ALA A 22 -33.27 -28.16 -11.41
CA ALA A 22 -33.27 -28.69 -12.78
C ALA A 22 -32.88 -30.19 -12.83
N VAL A 23 -31.91 -30.61 -11.99
CA VAL A 23 -31.55 -32.02 -11.83
C VAL A 23 -32.72 -32.85 -11.27
N ALA A 24 -33.36 -32.35 -10.20
CA ALA A 24 -34.52 -33.03 -9.61
C ALA A 24 -35.70 -33.13 -10.56
N ALA A 25 -35.87 -32.18 -11.49
CA ALA A 25 -36.87 -32.22 -12.56
C ALA A 25 -36.48 -33.12 -13.76
N GLY A 26 -35.25 -33.65 -13.78
CA GLY A 26 -34.74 -34.45 -14.87
C GLY A 26 -34.35 -33.66 -16.14
N GLU A 27 -34.24 -32.34 -16.03
CA GLU A 27 -33.90 -31.45 -17.12
C GLU A 27 -32.38 -31.36 -17.33
N LEU A 28 -31.59 -31.51 -16.24
CA LEU A 28 -30.14 -31.57 -16.27
C LEU A 28 -29.63 -32.86 -15.63
N PRO A 29 -28.52 -33.42 -16.12
CA PRO A 29 -27.92 -34.60 -15.50
C PRO A 29 -27.28 -34.25 -14.17
N GLU A 30 -27.31 -35.20 -13.21
CA GLU A 30 -26.55 -35.13 -11.99
C GLU A 30 -25.06 -35.33 -12.29
N GLY A 31 -24.19 -34.51 -11.66
CA GLY A 31 -22.74 -34.63 -11.85
C GLY A 31 -21.96 -33.76 -10.89
N SER A 32 -20.63 -33.93 -10.88
CA SER A 32 -19.74 -33.06 -10.13
C SER A 32 -19.66 -31.69 -10.80
N ILE A 33 -20.13 -30.65 -10.12
CA ILE A 33 -20.12 -29.28 -10.63
C ILE A 33 -18.98 -28.48 -9.99
N PRO A 34 -18.35 -27.54 -10.72
CA PRO A 34 -17.39 -26.61 -10.16
C PRO A 34 -18.11 -25.57 -9.26
N PRO A 35 -17.38 -24.84 -8.42
CA PRO A 35 -17.94 -23.67 -7.71
C PRO A 35 -18.49 -22.65 -8.72
N VAL A 36 -19.62 -22.01 -8.37
CA VAL A 36 -20.16 -20.94 -9.17
C VAL A 36 -19.26 -19.72 -9.12
N ALA A 37 -18.66 -19.35 -10.24
CA ALA A 37 -17.89 -18.13 -10.40
C ALA A 37 -18.73 -17.05 -11.07
N VAL A 38 -18.70 -15.83 -10.54
CA VAL A 38 -19.30 -14.64 -11.11
C VAL A 38 -18.29 -13.53 -11.26
N GLU A 39 -18.38 -12.79 -12.35
CA GLU A 39 -17.48 -11.70 -12.69
C GLU A 39 -18.27 -10.49 -13.22
N THR A 40 -17.68 -9.31 -13.15
CA THR A 40 -18.25 -8.11 -13.79
C THR A 40 -17.98 -8.18 -15.30
N PRO A 41 -19.01 -8.12 -16.17
CA PRO A 41 -18.82 -8.10 -17.61
C PRO A 41 -17.98 -6.89 -18.05
N LYS A 42 -17.16 -7.06 -19.09
CA LYS A 42 -16.40 -5.95 -19.69
C LYS A 42 -17.32 -4.93 -20.39
N ASP A 43 -18.41 -5.39 -20.93
CA ASP A 43 -19.44 -4.58 -21.59
C ASP A 43 -20.69 -4.57 -20.70
N SER A 44 -21.08 -3.40 -20.23
CA SER A 44 -22.24 -3.20 -19.36
C SER A 44 -23.59 -3.56 -20.01
N SER A 45 -23.66 -3.68 -21.34
CA SER A 45 -24.84 -4.20 -22.04
C SER A 45 -25.13 -5.68 -21.72
N ASN A 46 -24.14 -6.40 -21.18
CA ASN A 46 -24.25 -7.78 -20.73
C ASN A 46 -24.68 -7.92 -19.26
N GLY A 47 -25.35 -6.92 -18.69
CA GLY A 47 -25.82 -6.94 -17.31
C GLY A 47 -24.77 -6.43 -16.30
N ASP A 48 -25.04 -6.65 -15.03
CA ASP A 48 -24.19 -6.19 -13.91
C ASP A 48 -23.18 -7.26 -13.50
N TRP A 49 -23.55 -8.53 -13.62
CA TRP A 49 -22.72 -9.70 -13.35
C TRP A 49 -22.88 -10.74 -14.44
N ALA A 50 -21.84 -11.51 -14.68
CA ALA A 50 -21.86 -12.65 -15.59
C ALA A 50 -21.30 -13.90 -14.92
N SER A 51 -21.88 -15.06 -15.24
CA SER A 51 -21.34 -16.35 -14.81
C SER A 51 -21.03 -17.23 -16.01
N THR A 52 -19.85 -17.87 -15.95
CA THR A 52 -19.39 -18.89 -16.89
C THR A 52 -19.73 -20.30 -16.43
N PHE A 53 -20.49 -20.46 -15.36
CA PHE A 53 -20.78 -21.73 -14.69
C PHE A 53 -21.30 -22.81 -15.67
N ALA A 54 -22.26 -22.48 -16.53
CA ALA A 54 -22.78 -23.41 -17.50
C ALA A 54 -21.73 -23.92 -18.51
N MET A 55 -20.78 -23.07 -18.89
CA MET A 55 -19.66 -23.46 -19.76
C MET A 55 -18.67 -24.37 -19.01
N GLN A 56 -18.41 -24.12 -17.73
CA GLN A 56 -17.55 -24.95 -16.90
C GLN A 56 -18.20 -26.35 -16.66
N CYS A 57 -19.52 -26.41 -16.55
CA CYS A 57 -20.27 -27.64 -16.38
C CYS A 57 -20.38 -28.50 -17.67
N ALA A 58 -20.07 -27.96 -18.85
CA ALA A 58 -20.26 -28.66 -20.13
C ALA A 58 -19.54 -30.02 -20.21
N LYS A 59 -18.29 -30.07 -19.75
CA LYS A 59 -17.49 -31.31 -19.75
C LYS A 59 -17.95 -32.30 -18.68
N PRO A 60 -18.12 -31.90 -17.40
CA PRO A 60 -18.63 -32.78 -16.34
C PRO A 60 -20.02 -33.38 -16.66
N LEU A 61 -20.92 -32.59 -17.25
CA LEU A 61 -22.29 -33.00 -17.52
C LEU A 61 -22.50 -33.59 -18.92
N HIS A 62 -21.45 -33.65 -19.75
CA HIS A 62 -21.51 -34.11 -21.16
C HIS A 62 -22.66 -33.46 -21.97
N MET A 63 -22.91 -32.17 -21.73
CA MET A 63 -24.01 -31.41 -22.33
C MET A 63 -23.53 -30.06 -22.88
N ALA A 64 -24.19 -29.57 -23.93
CA ALA A 64 -23.86 -28.25 -24.49
C ALA A 64 -24.08 -27.14 -23.46
N PRO A 65 -23.11 -26.19 -23.29
CA PRO A 65 -23.19 -25.15 -22.25
C PRO A 65 -24.48 -24.34 -22.30
N ARG A 66 -24.95 -23.99 -23.52
CA ARG A 66 -26.18 -23.23 -23.69
C ARG A 66 -27.40 -23.96 -23.15
N LYS A 67 -27.49 -25.29 -23.36
CA LYS A 67 -28.59 -26.10 -22.81
C LYS A 67 -28.53 -26.18 -21.28
N ILE A 68 -27.34 -26.23 -20.72
CA ILE A 68 -27.16 -26.18 -19.27
C ILE A 68 -27.63 -24.81 -18.73
N ALA A 69 -27.24 -23.72 -19.39
CA ALA A 69 -27.69 -22.37 -19.01
C ALA A 69 -29.22 -22.23 -19.12
N GLU A 70 -29.83 -22.77 -20.20
CA GLU A 70 -31.29 -22.76 -20.40
C GLU A 70 -32.01 -23.53 -19.28
N GLY A 71 -31.51 -24.72 -18.88
CA GLY A 71 -32.07 -25.50 -17.77
C GLY A 71 -31.93 -24.80 -16.43
N ILE A 72 -30.80 -24.16 -16.16
CA ILE A 72 -30.59 -23.37 -14.93
C ILE A 72 -31.53 -22.17 -14.92
N VAL A 73 -31.52 -21.33 -15.96
CA VAL A 73 -32.32 -20.09 -16.01
C VAL A 73 -33.83 -20.37 -15.91
N ALA A 74 -34.32 -21.48 -16.50
CA ALA A 74 -35.72 -21.87 -16.39
C ALA A 74 -36.15 -22.23 -14.95
N ASN A 75 -35.20 -22.59 -14.09
CA ASN A 75 -35.45 -23.00 -12.71
C ASN A 75 -35.00 -21.93 -11.66
N LEU A 76 -34.58 -20.73 -12.11
CA LEU A 76 -34.21 -19.64 -11.19
C LEU A 76 -35.44 -19.11 -10.44
N GLU A 77 -35.24 -18.88 -9.14
CA GLU A 77 -36.18 -18.18 -8.25
C GLU A 77 -35.53 -16.87 -7.83
N LEU A 78 -36.05 -15.74 -8.36
CA LEU A 78 -35.48 -14.40 -8.13
C LEU A 78 -36.38 -13.51 -7.24
N GLU A 79 -37.52 -14.01 -6.76
CA GLU A 79 -38.54 -13.21 -6.06
C GLU A 79 -37.98 -12.51 -4.81
N ASP A 80 -37.10 -13.19 -4.05
CA ASP A 80 -36.42 -12.65 -2.86
C ASP A 80 -34.92 -12.34 -3.12
N SER A 81 -34.52 -12.29 -4.40
CA SER A 81 -33.13 -12.06 -4.78
C SER A 81 -32.85 -10.56 -4.97
N ILE A 82 -31.55 -10.23 -5.02
CA ILE A 82 -31.08 -8.89 -5.43
C ILE A 82 -31.03 -8.74 -6.96
N PHE A 83 -31.38 -9.78 -7.70
CA PHE A 83 -31.42 -9.75 -9.16
C PHE A 83 -32.84 -9.54 -9.68
N ASP A 84 -32.94 -8.74 -10.73
CA ASP A 84 -34.19 -8.50 -11.45
C ASP A 84 -34.37 -9.52 -12.58
N THR A 85 -33.32 -9.74 -13.38
CA THR A 85 -33.38 -10.65 -14.54
C THR A 85 -32.05 -11.39 -14.70
N VAL A 86 -32.13 -12.58 -15.34
CA VAL A 86 -30.97 -13.33 -15.82
C VAL A 86 -31.19 -13.69 -17.28
N THR A 87 -30.25 -13.29 -18.13
CA THR A 87 -30.31 -13.55 -19.59
C THR A 87 -29.15 -14.43 -20.03
N ILE A 88 -29.36 -15.21 -21.09
CA ILE A 88 -28.33 -16.09 -21.64
C ILE A 88 -27.71 -15.44 -22.88
N ALA A 89 -26.40 -15.30 -22.90
CA ALA A 89 -25.63 -14.75 -23.99
C ALA A 89 -24.63 -15.77 -24.57
N GLY A 90 -24.35 -15.67 -25.86
CA GLY A 90 -23.35 -16.48 -26.54
C GLY A 90 -23.48 -17.98 -26.29
N PRO A 91 -22.39 -18.70 -25.97
CA PRO A 91 -22.36 -20.14 -25.78
C PRO A 91 -22.95 -20.62 -24.45
N GLY A 92 -23.38 -19.75 -23.55
CA GLY A 92 -23.93 -20.12 -22.24
C GLY A 92 -23.48 -19.22 -21.09
N PHE A 93 -23.13 -17.96 -21.36
CA PHE A 93 -23.01 -16.95 -20.32
C PHE A 93 -24.37 -16.67 -19.70
N MET A 94 -24.44 -16.62 -18.38
CA MET A 94 -25.63 -16.17 -17.65
C MET A 94 -25.35 -14.77 -17.11
N ASN A 95 -26.08 -13.78 -17.64
CA ASN A 95 -25.91 -12.36 -17.33
C ASN A 95 -27.01 -11.90 -16.39
N PHE A 96 -26.62 -11.36 -15.24
CA PHE A 96 -27.51 -10.95 -14.15
C PHE A 96 -27.66 -9.42 -14.16
N THR A 97 -28.89 -8.95 -14.01
CA THR A 97 -29.21 -7.53 -13.80
C THR A 97 -29.64 -7.33 -12.35
N LEU A 98 -29.04 -6.35 -11.67
CA LEU A 98 -29.36 -6.01 -10.29
C LEU A 98 -30.71 -5.30 -10.20
N ASN A 99 -31.48 -5.62 -9.16
CA ASN A 99 -32.74 -4.94 -8.89
C ASN A 99 -32.51 -3.62 -8.11
N GLN A 100 -33.55 -2.80 -8.01
CA GLN A 100 -33.47 -1.48 -7.39
C GLN A 100 -33.05 -1.56 -5.92
N SER A 101 -33.45 -2.58 -5.17
CA SER A 101 -33.13 -2.72 -3.75
C SER A 101 -31.61 -2.85 -3.49
N TRP A 102 -30.84 -3.41 -4.42
CA TRP A 102 -29.38 -3.48 -4.31
C TRP A 102 -28.76 -2.07 -4.36
N TYR A 103 -29.22 -1.22 -5.32
CA TYR A 103 -28.71 0.15 -5.45
C TYR A 103 -29.00 0.98 -4.21
N GLU A 104 -30.19 0.83 -3.64
CA GLU A 104 -30.57 1.50 -2.40
C GLU A 104 -29.68 1.06 -1.21
N LYS A 105 -29.48 -0.26 -1.06
CA LYS A 105 -28.61 -0.82 -0.02
C LYS A 105 -27.16 -0.37 -0.17
N ALA A 106 -26.65 -0.28 -1.38
CA ALA A 106 -25.30 0.19 -1.66
C ALA A 106 -25.10 1.65 -1.19
N VAL A 107 -26.05 2.55 -1.48
CA VAL A 107 -25.99 3.94 -1.03
C VAL A 107 -26.14 4.03 0.50
N ARG A 108 -27.11 3.31 1.12
CA ARG A 108 -27.31 3.33 2.56
C ARG A 108 -26.10 2.81 3.33
N GLY A 109 -25.43 1.78 2.81
CA GLY A 109 -24.22 1.23 3.41
C GLY A 109 -23.08 2.25 3.57
N VAL A 110 -23.02 3.29 2.71
CA VAL A 110 -22.05 4.38 2.88
C VAL A 110 -22.34 5.16 4.17
N PHE A 111 -23.60 5.48 4.45
CA PHE A 111 -23.98 6.25 5.64
C PHE A 111 -23.93 5.42 6.92
N GLU A 112 -24.28 4.15 6.86
CA GLU A 112 -24.16 3.22 7.99
C GLU A 112 -22.72 3.10 8.49
N MET A 113 -21.75 3.12 7.58
CA MET A 113 -20.34 2.97 7.90
C MET A 113 -19.58 4.31 7.99
N GLY A 114 -20.06 5.38 7.34
CA GLY A 114 -19.47 6.71 7.34
C GLY A 114 -17.98 6.70 6.99
N GLU A 115 -17.14 7.24 7.87
CA GLU A 115 -15.69 7.29 7.72
C GLU A 115 -15.02 5.90 7.63
N ASN A 116 -15.72 4.83 7.98
CA ASN A 116 -15.25 3.46 7.87
C ASN A 116 -15.80 2.74 6.63
N TYR A 117 -16.55 3.43 5.76
CA TYR A 117 -17.03 2.82 4.53
C TYR A 117 -15.85 2.40 3.64
N GLY A 118 -15.83 1.13 3.29
CA GLY A 118 -14.71 0.46 2.62
C GLY A 118 -14.00 -0.56 3.52
N ARG A 119 -14.06 -0.42 4.84
CA ARG A 119 -13.47 -1.40 5.76
C ARG A 119 -14.19 -2.75 5.65
N THR A 120 -13.40 -3.81 5.62
CA THR A 120 -13.90 -5.19 5.60
C THR A 120 -13.35 -5.97 6.80
N LYS A 121 -13.86 -7.17 6.99
CA LYS A 121 -13.36 -8.10 8.00
C LYS A 121 -12.68 -9.26 7.28
N ALA A 122 -11.41 -9.49 7.59
CA ALA A 122 -10.73 -10.68 7.11
C ALA A 122 -11.38 -11.95 7.70
N ALA A 123 -11.50 -13.00 6.90
CA ALA A 123 -11.98 -14.30 7.38
C ALA A 123 -11.04 -14.88 8.46
N LYS A 124 -9.74 -14.63 8.32
CA LYS A 124 -8.68 -14.96 9.28
C LYS A 124 -7.77 -13.73 9.40
N PRO A 125 -8.00 -12.85 10.38
CA PRO A 125 -7.12 -11.71 10.63
C PRO A 125 -5.69 -12.17 10.94
N GLU A 126 -4.71 -11.50 10.33
CA GLU A 126 -3.28 -11.72 10.57
C GLU A 126 -2.70 -10.50 11.30
N LYS A 127 -1.72 -10.74 12.17
CA LYS A 127 -0.84 -9.71 12.70
C LYS A 127 0.29 -9.47 11.71
N VAL A 128 0.22 -8.37 10.98
CA VAL A 128 1.10 -8.05 9.85
C VAL A 128 2.05 -6.93 10.22
N MET A 129 3.33 -7.09 9.92
CA MET A 129 4.29 -5.98 9.94
C MET A 129 4.59 -5.54 8.50
N VAL A 130 4.62 -4.24 8.27
CA VAL A 130 5.13 -3.64 7.02
C VAL A 130 6.35 -2.79 7.36
N GLU A 131 7.50 -3.21 6.85
CA GLU A 131 8.75 -2.46 6.96
C GLU A 131 9.05 -1.74 5.64
N PHE A 132 9.32 -0.45 5.71
CA PHE A 132 9.57 0.36 4.52
C PHE A 132 10.43 1.58 4.82
N VAL A 133 11.09 2.11 3.80
CA VAL A 133 12.12 3.14 3.83
C VAL A 133 13.41 2.63 4.46
N SER A 134 13.47 2.46 5.77
CA SER A 134 14.61 1.89 6.53
C SER A 134 15.96 2.46 6.08
N ALA A 135 16.05 3.81 5.98
CA ALA A 135 17.25 4.51 5.54
C ALA A 135 18.27 4.62 6.68
N ASN A 136 19.57 4.60 6.34
CA ASN A 136 20.64 4.77 7.32
C ASN A 136 20.63 6.18 7.94
N PRO A 137 20.82 6.34 9.25
CA PRO A 137 20.79 7.63 9.93
C PRO A 137 22.10 8.44 9.76
N THR A 138 22.73 8.32 8.60
CA THR A 138 24.02 8.95 8.29
C THR A 138 23.90 10.22 7.44
N GLY A 139 22.67 10.69 7.20
CA GLY A 139 22.39 11.91 6.43
C GLY A 139 20.90 12.07 6.10
N PRO A 140 20.53 13.08 5.30
CA PRO A 140 19.15 13.30 4.87
C PRO A 140 18.67 12.18 3.95
N MET A 141 17.36 11.88 4.01
CA MET A 141 16.76 10.88 3.14
C MET A 141 16.83 11.30 1.68
N HIS A 142 17.25 10.38 0.83
CA HIS A 142 17.26 10.59 -0.61
C HIS A 142 15.83 10.52 -1.17
N MET A 143 15.54 11.28 -2.23
CA MET A 143 14.27 11.27 -2.95
C MET A 143 13.81 9.85 -3.33
N GLY A 144 14.73 8.92 -3.60
CA GLY A 144 14.42 7.51 -3.87
C GLY A 144 13.61 6.82 -2.76
N ASN A 145 13.73 7.30 -1.52
CA ASN A 145 12.95 6.79 -0.39
C ASN A 145 11.47 7.23 -0.43
N ALA A 146 11.15 8.31 -1.16
CA ALA A 146 9.79 8.87 -1.22
C ALA A 146 8.76 7.85 -1.73
N ARG A 147 9.08 7.14 -2.83
CA ARG A 147 8.17 6.13 -3.40
C ARG A 147 7.96 4.97 -2.44
N GLY A 148 9.04 4.42 -1.86
CA GLY A 148 8.95 3.33 -0.90
C GLY A 148 8.14 3.71 0.34
N GLY A 149 8.28 4.97 0.79
CA GLY A 149 7.51 5.52 1.89
C GLY A 149 6.01 5.51 1.61
N VAL A 150 5.59 6.04 0.48
CA VAL A 150 4.16 6.06 0.10
C VAL A 150 3.60 4.67 -0.15
N LEU A 151 4.32 3.81 -0.87
CA LEU A 151 3.88 2.44 -1.12
C LEU A 151 3.67 1.67 0.19
N GLY A 152 4.61 1.81 1.15
CA GLY A 152 4.52 1.15 2.45
C GLY A 152 3.37 1.67 3.30
N ASP A 153 3.20 2.98 3.37
CA ASP A 153 2.12 3.58 4.13
C ASP A 153 0.74 3.26 3.55
N CYS A 154 0.57 3.38 2.21
CA CYS A 154 -0.68 3.01 1.54
C CYS A 154 -0.97 1.50 1.65
N LEU A 155 0.04 0.64 1.49
CA LEU A 155 -0.11 -0.81 1.66
C LEU A 155 -0.53 -1.14 3.10
N SER A 156 0.09 -0.50 4.09
CA SER A 156 -0.30 -0.67 5.50
C SER A 156 -1.76 -0.28 5.73
N SER A 157 -2.19 0.83 5.13
CA SER A 157 -3.57 1.31 5.24
C SER A 157 -4.58 0.35 4.62
N VAL A 158 -4.31 -0.22 3.41
CA VAL A 158 -5.24 -1.17 2.79
C VAL A 158 -5.26 -2.51 3.52
N LEU A 159 -4.14 -2.95 4.10
CA LEU A 159 -4.07 -4.16 4.92
C LEU A 159 -4.90 -4.00 6.21
N ASP A 160 -4.80 -2.86 6.90
CA ASP A 160 -5.63 -2.53 8.07
C ASP A 160 -7.12 -2.49 7.69
N TRP A 161 -7.46 -1.80 6.60
CA TRP A 161 -8.85 -1.70 6.16
C TRP A 161 -9.41 -3.00 5.61
N SER A 162 -8.57 -3.94 5.21
CA SER A 162 -8.98 -5.30 4.83
C SER A 162 -9.16 -6.24 6.04
N GLY A 163 -8.95 -5.76 7.27
CA GLY A 163 -9.26 -6.45 8.52
C GLY A 163 -8.09 -7.16 9.19
N ASN A 164 -6.85 -6.74 8.91
CA ASN A 164 -5.65 -7.23 9.59
C ASN A 164 -5.19 -6.27 10.70
N ASP A 165 -4.40 -6.76 11.64
CA ASP A 165 -3.70 -5.96 12.66
C ASP A 165 -2.32 -5.58 12.12
N VAL A 166 -2.13 -4.30 11.76
CA VAL A 166 -0.97 -3.83 11.00
C VAL A 166 -0.06 -2.96 11.85
N THR A 167 1.24 -3.29 11.84
CA THR A 167 2.30 -2.48 12.45
C THR A 167 3.21 -1.94 11.35
N ARG A 168 3.45 -0.62 11.33
CA ARG A 168 4.42 0.07 10.46
C ARG A 168 5.75 0.16 11.17
N GLU A 169 6.83 -0.30 10.54
CA GLU A 169 8.15 -0.30 11.12
C GLU A 169 9.19 0.39 10.25
N PHE A 170 10.02 1.20 10.89
CA PHE A 170 11.25 1.74 10.35
C PHE A 170 12.44 1.07 11.04
N TYR A 171 13.31 0.41 10.27
CA TYR A 171 14.54 -0.16 10.77
C TYR A 171 15.67 0.85 10.71
N ILE A 172 16.33 1.09 11.84
CA ILE A 172 17.45 2.01 11.97
C ILE A 172 18.73 1.16 12.02
N ASN A 173 19.55 1.29 10.99
CA ASN A 173 20.89 0.72 10.98
C ASN A 173 21.84 1.70 11.72
N ASP A 174 21.88 1.58 13.03
CA ASP A 174 22.70 2.40 13.94
C ASP A 174 23.94 1.65 14.43
N ALA A 175 24.45 0.68 13.68
CA ALA A 175 25.63 -0.10 14.00
C ALA A 175 26.51 -0.36 12.77
N GLY A 176 27.81 -0.65 13.00
CA GLY A 176 28.76 -1.09 11.99
C GLY A 176 29.36 0.01 11.12
N ASN A 177 30.06 -0.38 10.06
CA ASN A 177 30.99 0.45 9.27
C ASN A 177 30.42 1.77 8.75
N GLN A 178 29.09 1.88 8.55
CA GLN A 178 28.48 3.13 8.08
C GLN A 178 28.41 4.18 9.17
N VAL A 179 28.18 3.75 10.41
CA VAL A 179 28.18 4.60 11.59
C VAL A 179 29.62 5.07 11.90
N ASP A 180 30.59 4.14 11.85
CA ASP A 180 32.00 4.49 12.02
C ASP A 180 32.44 5.55 11.00
N LYS A 181 32.08 5.36 9.73
CA LYS A 181 32.38 6.30 8.66
C LYS A 181 31.70 7.66 8.86
N PHE A 182 30.46 7.65 9.36
CA PHE A 182 29.75 8.88 9.72
C PHE A 182 30.46 9.62 10.85
N ALA A 183 30.87 8.92 11.91
CA ALA A 183 31.59 9.51 13.04
C ALA A 183 32.91 10.13 12.60
N HIS A 184 33.71 9.43 11.77
CA HIS A 184 34.93 9.98 11.17
C HIS A 184 34.69 11.22 10.31
N SER A 185 33.57 11.24 9.56
CA SER A 185 33.23 12.38 8.72
C SER A 185 32.92 13.63 9.55
N VAL A 186 32.14 13.46 10.62
CA VAL A 186 31.81 14.57 11.54
C VAL A 186 33.05 15.02 12.32
N GLU A 187 33.86 14.08 12.82
CA GLU A 187 35.14 14.39 13.51
C GLU A 187 36.08 15.20 12.60
N GLY A 188 36.25 14.77 11.36
CA GLY A 188 37.10 15.47 10.40
C GLY A 188 36.65 16.91 10.18
N ARG A 189 35.34 17.17 10.03
CA ARG A 189 34.81 18.54 9.91
C ARG A 189 34.94 19.34 11.19
N TYR A 190 34.73 18.71 12.35
CA TYR A 190 34.96 19.35 13.66
C TYR A 190 36.41 19.82 13.85
N ILE A 191 37.40 18.98 13.49
CA ILE A 191 38.82 19.33 13.53
C ILE A 191 39.14 20.49 12.58
N GLN A 192 38.61 20.42 11.34
CA GLN A 192 38.84 21.47 10.34
C GLN A 192 38.24 22.82 10.77
N GLU A 193 37.07 22.82 11.41
CA GLU A 193 36.44 24.05 11.86
C GLU A 193 37.24 24.74 12.97
N ILE A 194 37.86 23.98 13.89
CA ILE A 194 38.64 24.53 14.99
C ILE A 194 40.06 24.91 14.56
N ARG A 195 40.71 24.09 13.73
CA ARG A 195 42.15 24.22 13.43
C ARG A 195 42.45 24.68 12.01
N GLY A 196 41.45 24.86 11.18
CA GLY A 196 41.55 25.20 9.76
C GLY A 196 41.46 23.99 8.82
N GLU A 197 41.09 24.24 7.56
CA GLU A 197 40.78 23.18 6.55
C GLU A 197 41.98 22.25 6.31
N ASP A 198 43.21 22.71 6.42
CA ASP A 198 44.41 21.92 6.20
C ASP A 198 44.84 21.09 7.43
N ALA A 199 44.14 21.18 8.57
CA ALA A 199 44.52 20.50 9.81
C ALA A 199 44.40 18.96 9.74
N ILE A 200 43.58 18.46 8.86
CA ILE A 200 43.39 17.03 8.57
C ILE A 200 43.02 16.83 7.09
N GLU A 201 43.61 15.82 6.46
CA GLU A 201 43.17 15.37 5.12
C GLU A 201 41.77 14.76 5.24
N PHE A 202 40.80 15.37 4.57
CA PHE A 202 39.42 14.87 4.59
C PHE A 202 39.27 13.76 3.53
N ASP A 203 39.12 12.53 3.97
CA ASP A 203 39.07 11.35 3.09
C ASP A 203 37.91 11.45 2.10
N ALA A 204 38.21 11.21 0.81
CA ALA A 204 37.23 11.25 -0.26
C ALA A 204 36.10 10.22 -0.11
N SER A 205 36.33 9.14 0.67
CA SER A 205 35.32 8.13 0.96
C SER A 205 34.34 8.57 2.07
N TRP A 206 34.64 9.60 2.84
CA TRP A 206 33.80 10.13 3.92
C TRP A 206 32.59 10.87 3.38
N TYR A 207 31.59 11.08 4.24
CA TYR A 207 30.39 11.84 3.88
C TYR A 207 30.72 13.31 3.68
N GLN A 208 30.44 13.85 2.48
CA GLN A 208 30.86 15.21 2.07
C GLN A 208 29.77 16.27 2.24
N GLY A 209 28.60 15.88 2.78
CA GLY A 209 27.41 16.73 2.83
C GLY A 209 27.54 17.96 3.73
N ASP A 210 26.71 18.99 3.49
CA ASP A 210 26.64 20.16 4.36
C ASP A 210 25.98 19.83 5.70
N ASP A 211 25.19 18.78 5.75
CA ASP A 211 24.64 18.19 6.97
C ASP A 211 25.74 17.72 7.94
N ILE A 212 26.84 17.16 7.41
CA ILE A 212 28.02 16.77 8.23
C ILE A 212 28.71 18.00 8.78
N LYS A 213 28.86 19.08 7.98
CA LYS A 213 29.42 20.36 8.46
C LYS A 213 28.54 20.99 9.54
N ALA A 214 27.21 20.93 9.36
CA ALA A 214 26.29 21.47 10.35
C ALA A 214 26.38 20.72 11.69
N LEU A 215 26.45 19.38 11.67
CA LEU A 215 26.65 18.60 12.90
C LEU A 215 27.99 18.88 13.56
N ALA A 216 29.06 19.09 12.78
CA ALA A 216 30.36 19.47 13.31
C ALA A 216 30.31 20.86 13.95
N HIS A 217 29.63 21.81 13.32
CA HIS A 217 29.41 23.16 13.85
C HIS A 217 28.65 23.14 15.18
N ASP A 218 27.54 22.40 15.25
CA ASP A 218 26.77 22.23 16.49
C ASP A 218 27.65 21.70 17.64
N LEU A 219 28.55 20.74 17.32
CA LEU A 219 29.49 20.20 18.30
C LEU A 219 30.55 21.22 18.72
N VAL A 220 31.03 22.09 17.82
CA VAL A 220 31.93 23.20 18.14
C VAL A 220 31.24 24.21 19.03
N GLU A 221 29.98 24.57 18.76
CA GLU A 221 29.21 25.46 19.61
C GLU A 221 29.00 24.87 21.02
N GLN A 222 28.79 23.57 21.13
CA GLN A 222 28.52 22.91 22.41
C GLN A 222 29.78 22.61 23.24
N TYR A 223 30.86 22.20 22.58
CA TYR A 223 32.07 21.68 23.26
C TYR A 223 33.32 22.53 23.06
N GLY A 224 33.30 23.53 22.17
CA GLY A 224 34.51 24.29 21.80
C GLY A 224 35.58 23.36 21.21
N ASP A 225 36.78 23.43 21.75
CA ASP A 225 37.92 22.57 21.40
C ASP A 225 38.12 21.36 22.34
N SER A 226 37.29 21.23 23.37
CA SER A 226 37.48 20.23 24.45
C SER A 226 37.41 18.78 23.97
N LEU A 227 36.71 18.47 22.83
CA LEU A 227 36.72 17.12 22.29
C LEU A 227 38.08 16.72 21.73
N LEU A 228 38.95 17.68 21.38
CA LEU A 228 40.30 17.38 20.89
C LEU A 228 41.22 16.85 21.98
N GLU A 229 40.87 17.08 23.27
CA GLU A 229 41.59 16.57 24.42
C GLU A 229 41.20 15.13 24.80
N LYS A 230 40.09 14.62 24.24
CA LYS A 230 39.58 13.27 24.50
C LYS A 230 40.25 12.21 23.62
N THR A 231 40.20 10.94 24.04
CA THR A 231 40.64 9.84 23.21
C THR A 231 39.72 9.73 21.96
N PRO A 232 40.21 9.12 20.85
CA PRO A 232 39.37 8.91 19.68
C PRO A 232 38.06 8.18 19.97
N GLU A 233 38.11 7.16 20.85
CA GLU A 233 36.94 6.34 21.23
C GLU A 233 35.92 7.18 22.02
N GLU A 234 36.38 8.00 22.97
CA GLU A 234 35.49 8.91 23.71
C GLU A 234 34.88 9.96 22.81
N ARG A 235 35.63 10.47 21.83
CA ARG A 235 35.18 11.45 20.86
C ARG A 235 34.13 10.87 19.93
N PHE A 236 34.37 9.66 19.43
CA PHE A 236 33.38 8.94 18.60
C PHE A 236 32.09 8.69 19.36
N ALA A 237 32.15 8.21 20.60
CA ALA A 237 30.94 7.96 21.39
C ALA A 237 30.11 9.25 21.58
N ILE A 238 30.76 10.42 21.73
CA ILE A 238 30.05 11.71 21.80
C ILE A 238 29.46 12.11 20.47
N ILE A 239 30.21 11.97 19.37
CA ILE A 239 29.76 12.30 18.02
C ILE A 239 28.56 11.42 17.60
N GLU A 240 28.65 10.11 17.83
CA GLU A 240 27.56 9.16 17.56
C GLU A 240 26.35 9.46 18.44
N GLY A 241 26.58 9.68 19.75
CA GLY A 241 25.53 10.00 20.71
C GLY A 241 24.79 11.30 20.44
N TYR A 242 25.39 12.24 19.71
CA TYR A 242 24.75 13.47 19.23
C TYR A 242 24.20 13.34 17.81
N GLY A 243 25.03 12.87 16.88
CA GLY A 243 24.73 12.91 15.45
C GLY A 243 23.64 11.93 15.00
N LEU A 244 23.66 10.69 15.51
CA LEU A 244 22.65 9.70 15.13
C LEU A 244 21.24 10.08 15.61
N PRO A 245 21.02 10.45 16.89
CA PRO A 245 19.70 10.92 17.33
C PRO A 245 19.23 12.16 16.58
N THR A 246 20.14 13.09 16.26
CA THR A 246 19.82 14.31 15.49
C THR A 246 19.33 13.96 14.09
N ASN A 247 20.00 13.04 13.39
CA ASN A 247 19.58 12.59 12.07
C ASN A 247 18.28 11.78 12.11
N ILE A 248 18.10 10.90 13.09
CA ILE A 248 16.84 10.14 13.29
C ILE A 248 15.67 11.12 13.48
N ALA A 249 15.84 12.11 14.37
CA ALA A 249 14.80 13.13 14.57
C ALA A 249 14.51 13.97 13.31
N ARG A 250 15.51 14.18 12.45
CA ARG A 250 15.31 14.82 11.13
C ARG A 250 14.49 13.93 10.21
N MET A 251 14.84 12.64 10.09
CA MET A 251 14.09 11.68 9.27
C MET A 251 12.64 11.56 9.74
N GLU A 252 12.41 11.51 11.04
CA GLU A 252 11.07 11.49 11.64
C GLU A 252 10.24 12.73 11.23
N ARG A 253 10.83 13.94 11.32
CA ARG A 253 10.17 15.18 10.91
C ARG A 253 9.83 15.19 9.42
N ASP A 254 10.76 14.75 8.56
CA ASP A 254 10.57 14.74 7.11
C ASP A 254 9.49 13.73 6.71
N LEU A 255 9.48 12.55 7.31
CA LEU A 255 8.44 11.54 7.11
C LEU A 255 7.07 12.02 7.63
N LYS A 256 7.03 12.66 8.79
CA LYS A 256 5.80 13.25 9.32
C LYS A 256 5.28 14.38 8.42
N ARG A 257 6.16 15.23 7.87
CA ARG A 257 5.80 16.21 6.84
C ARG A 257 5.21 15.54 5.60
N TYR A 258 5.76 14.38 5.23
CA TYR A 258 5.28 13.54 4.11
C TYR A 258 4.02 12.73 4.47
N LYS A 259 3.41 12.99 5.64
CA LYS A 259 2.23 12.32 6.18
C LYS A 259 2.43 10.80 6.38
N ILE A 260 3.66 10.39 6.71
CA ILE A 260 4.01 9.01 7.04
C ILE A 260 4.35 8.92 8.52
N ASN A 261 3.69 7.99 9.23
CA ASN A 261 3.94 7.71 10.63
C ASN A 261 4.27 6.24 10.82
N TYR A 262 5.21 5.97 11.74
CA TYR A 262 5.60 4.62 12.11
C TYR A 262 5.17 4.31 13.54
N ASP A 263 4.77 3.06 13.76
CA ASP A 263 4.43 2.55 15.09
C ASP A 263 5.71 2.16 15.85
N VAL A 264 6.74 1.70 15.12
CA VAL A 264 8.00 1.25 15.68
C VAL A 264 9.20 1.80 14.90
N TRP A 265 10.16 2.35 15.62
CA TRP A 265 11.50 2.69 15.15
C TRP A 265 12.47 1.68 15.78
N PHE A 266 12.80 0.62 15.04
CA PHE A 266 13.60 -0.49 15.56
C PHE A 266 15.09 -0.23 15.34
N ARG A 267 15.90 -0.31 16.41
CA ARG A 267 17.36 -0.08 16.37
C ARG A 267 18.10 -1.40 16.24
N GLU A 268 19.00 -1.52 15.26
CA GLU A 268 19.87 -2.69 15.06
C GLU A 268 20.77 -2.92 16.26
N SER A 269 21.33 -1.84 16.87
CA SER A 269 22.19 -1.91 18.04
C SER A 269 21.61 -2.75 19.18
N THR A 270 20.29 -2.75 19.36
CA THR A 270 19.61 -3.55 20.40
C THR A 270 19.79 -5.07 20.22
N LEU A 271 19.93 -5.54 18.98
CA LEU A 271 20.18 -6.96 18.70
C LEU A 271 21.60 -7.37 19.08
N HIS A 272 22.56 -6.47 18.87
CA HIS A 272 23.96 -6.70 19.21
C HIS A 272 24.18 -6.63 20.74
N GLU A 273 23.69 -5.57 21.39
CA GLU A 273 23.81 -5.33 22.82
C GLU A 273 23.15 -6.42 23.66
N SER A 274 21.99 -6.92 23.23
CA SER A 274 21.31 -8.04 23.91
C SER A 274 21.93 -9.40 23.65
N GLY A 275 22.90 -9.52 22.74
CA GLY A 275 23.47 -10.80 22.31
C GLY A 275 22.53 -11.62 21.43
N TYR A 276 21.41 -11.06 20.96
CA TYR A 276 20.39 -11.79 20.20
C TYR A 276 20.89 -12.29 18.84
N VAL A 277 21.84 -11.57 18.21
CA VAL A 277 22.51 -12.04 16.98
C VAL A 277 23.24 -13.35 17.27
N LYS A 278 24.07 -13.38 18.34
CA LYS A 278 24.81 -14.59 18.74
C LYS A 278 23.84 -15.74 19.07
N GLU A 279 22.80 -15.49 19.86
CA GLU A 279 21.78 -16.48 20.21
C GLU A 279 21.14 -17.11 18.96
N THR A 280 20.84 -16.28 17.95
CA THR A 280 20.24 -16.75 16.70
C THR A 280 21.18 -17.67 15.92
N ILE A 281 22.46 -17.31 15.85
CA ILE A 281 23.47 -18.13 15.16
C ILE A 281 23.73 -19.43 15.92
N ASP A 282 23.81 -19.39 17.25
CA ASP A 282 23.92 -20.58 18.10
C ASP A 282 22.72 -21.53 17.90
N LEU A 283 21.50 -20.97 17.73
CA LEU A 283 20.30 -21.76 17.44
C LEU A 283 20.37 -22.45 16.06
N LEU A 284 20.83 -21.76 15.02
CA LEU A 284 21.06 -22.34 13.69
C LEU A 284 22.08 -23.50 13.77
N THR A 285 23.15 -23.31 14.56
CA THR A 285 24.18 -24.33 14.79
C THR A 285 23.61 -25.53 15.54
N ALA A 286 22.82 -25.30 16.58
CA ALA A 286 22.16 -26.38 17.33
C ALA A 286 21.18 -27.21 16.47
N LYS A 287 20.58 -26.59 15.46
CA LYS A 287 19.70 -27.23 14.46
C LYS A 287 20.49 -27.97 13.37
N GLY A 288 21.84 -27.93 13.37
CA GLY A 288 22.70 -28.57 12.35
C GLY A 288 22.70 -27.82 11.00
N ALA A 289 22.14 -26.58 10.96
CA ALA A 289 22.04 -25.79 9.73
C ALA A 289 23.33 -25.05 9.37
N THR A 290 24.42 -25.20 10.15
CA THR A 290 25.70 -24.51 9.92
C THR A 290 26.87 -25.48 9.82
N TYR A 291 28.00 -24.98 9.31
CA TYR A 291 29.30 -25.66 9.35
C TYR A 291 30.42 -24.63 9.44
N GLU A 292 31.55 -25.04 9.98
CA GLU A 292 32.76 -24.22 10.09
C GLU A 292 33.78 -24.65 9.04
N THR A 293 34.40 -23.69 8.37
CA THR A 293 35.49 -23.91 7.41
C THR A 293 36.84 -23.95 8.11
N GLU A 294 37.87 -24.43 7.43
CA GLU A 294 39.22 -24.59 7.99
C GLU A 294 39.84 -23.28 8.52
N ASP A 295 39.45 -22.15 7.94
CA ASP A 295 39.86 -20.81 8.36
C ASP A 295 39.05 -20.24 9.56
N GLY A 296 38.08 -21.01 10.08
CA GLY A 296 37.26 -20.64 11.24
C GLY A 296 36.03 -19.78 10.90
N ALA A 297 35.70 -19.60 9.62
CA ALA A 297 34.46 -18.95 9.24
C ALA A 297 33.25 -19.88 9.40
N LEU A 298 32.14 -19.35 9.92
CA LEU A 298 30.89 -20.08 10.10
C LEU A 298 29.95 -19.81 8.96
N TRP A 299 29.44 -20.85 8.32
CA TRP A 299 28.56 -20.77 7.15
C TRP A 299 27.19 -21.39 7.44
N LEU A 300 26.14 -20.83 6.85
CA LEU A 300 24.79 -21.39 6.79
C LEU A 300 24.72 -22.34 5.58
N ARG A 301 24.17 -23.56 5.78
CA ARG A 301 23.83 -24.51 4.71
C ARG A 301 22.56 -24.05 3.96
N SER A 302 22.61 -22.89 3.35
CA SER A 302 21.46 -22.30 2.64
C SER A 302 20.98 -23.20 1.50
N THR A 303 21.89 -24.02 0.91
CA THR A 303 21.59 -24.99 -0.14
C THR A 303 20.62 -26.07 0.30
N ASP A 304 20.67 -26.49 1.57
CA ASP A 304 19.76 -27.48 2.13
C ASP A 304 18.31 -26.98 2.20
N PHE A 305 18.12 -25.68 2.12
CA PHE A 305 16.83 -24.97 2.17
C PHE A 305 16.43 -24.36 0.83
N GLY A 306 17.08 -24.75 -0.28
CA GLY A 306 16.71 -24.38 -1.65
C GLY A 306 17.33 -23.09 -2.18
N CYS A 307 18.45 -22.64 -1.60
CA CYS A 307 19.31 -21.60 -2.17
C CYS A 307 20.36 -22.21 -3.10
N ASP A 308 20.94 -21.39 -4.00
CA ASP A 308 21.95 -21.83 -4.97
C ASP A 308 23.34 -22.02 -4.33
N LYS A 309 23.60 -21.34 -3.22
CA LYS A 309 24.88 -21.36 -2.49
C LYS A 309 24.68 -21.11 -1.01
N ASP A 310 25.68 -21.55 -0.23
CA ASP A 310 25.75 -21.30 1.21
C ASP A 310 26.20 -19.85 1.50
N ASP A 311 25.94 -19.39 2.71
CA ASP A 311 26.14 -18.00 3.12
C ASP A 311 26.99 -17.89 4.40
N VAL A 312 27.92 -16.93 4.43
CA VAL A 312 28.75 -16.66 5.61
C VAL A 312 27.93 -15.94 6.68
N LEU A 313 27.90 -16.50 7.89
CA LEU A 313 27.29 -15.91 9.08
C LEU A 313 28.31 -15.20 9.96
N ARG A 314 29.49 -15.82 10.17
CA ARG A 314 30.61 -15.28 10.93
C ARG A 314 31.89 -15.43 10.14
N ARG A 315 32.65 -14.35 9.98
CA ARG A 315 33.94 -14.36 9.28
C ARG A 315 35.02 -15.03 10.13
N ALA A 316 36.14 -15.44 9.52
CA ALA A 316 37.30 -16.02 10.17
C ALA A 316 37.87 -15.13 11.30
N ASN A 317 37.73 -13.81 11.22
CA ASN A 317 38.12 -12.87 12.28
C ASN A 317 37.13 -12.79 13.46
N GLY A 318 36.10 -13.61 13.50
CA GLY A 318 35.11 -13.71 14.58
C GLY A 318 33.92 -12.75 14.48
N PHE A 319 33.92 -11.79 13.55
CA PHE A 319 32.81 -10.83 13.39
C PHE A 319 31.64 -11.42 12.61
N TYR A 320 30.44 -11.17 13.08
CA TYR A 320 29.22 -11.51 12.36
C TYR A 320 29.05 -10.66 11.09
N THR A 321 28.42 -11.24 10.09
CA THR A 321 28.07 -10.52 8.86
C THR A 321 26.77 -9.75 9.03
N TYR A 322 26.50 -8.80 8.15
CA TYR A 322 25.19 -8.14 8.08
C TYR A 322 24.04 -9.14 7.90
N PHE A 323 24.28 -10.23 7.17
CA PHE A 323 23.29 -11.28 6.98
C PHE A 323 22.92 -11.98 8.30
N ALA A 324 23.86 -12.16 9.22
CA ALA A 324 23.57 -12.71 10.55
C ALA A 324 22.66 -11.77 11.37
N ALA A 325 22.89 -10.46 11.28
CA ALA A 325 22.04 -9.45 11.92
C ALA A 325 20.62 -9.44 11.30
N ASP A 326 20.51 -9.51 9.97
CA ASP A 326 19.22 -9.60 9.26
C ASP A 326 18.40 -10.83 9.67
N ILE A 327 19.05 -11.99 9.78
CA ILE A 327 18.39 -13.22 10.26
C ILE A 327 17.87 -13.04 11.68
N ALA A 328 18.68 -12.49 12.57
CA ALA A 328 18.29 -12.23 13.95
C ALA A 328 17.13 -11.24 14.05
N TYR A 329 17.17 -10.18 13.26
CA TYR A 329 16.10 -9.20 13.18
C TYR A 329 14.77 -9.82 12.73
N HIS A 330 14.78 -10.61 11.66
CA HIS A 330 13.56 -11.27 11.18
C HIS A 330 13.07 -12.38 12.12
N ARG A 331 14.00 -13.13 12.77
CA ARG A 331 13.63 -14.02 13.87
C ARG A 331 12.93 -13.27 15.00
N ASN A 332 13.42 -12.08 15.37
CA ASN A 332 12.79 -11.23 16.39
C ASN A 332 11.35 -10.86 16.02
N LYS A 333 11.08 -10.49 14.75
CA LYS A 333 9.73 -10.20 14.26
C LYS A 333 8.78 -11.37 14.47
N PHE A 334 9.18 -12.59 14.12
CA PHE A 334 8.33 -13.78 14.19
C PHE A 334 8.21 -14.36 15.60
N GLU A 335 9.34 -14.55 16.30
CA GLU A 335 9.35 -15.25 17.61
C GLU A 335 9.06 -14.32 18.78
N LYS A 336 9.72 -13.16 18.87
CA LYS A 336 9.59 -12.28 20.04
C LYS A 336 8.35 -11.41 19.95
N ARG A 337 8.05 -10.91 18.76
CA ARG A 337 6.93 -9.96 18.53
C ARG A 337 5.69 -10.62 17.98
N GLY A 338 5.80 -11.88 17.51
CA GLY A 338 4.65 -12.73 17.16
C GLY A 338 3.88 -12.27 15.95
N PHE A 339 4.53 -11.70 14.92
CA PHE A 339 3.87 -11.40 13.66
C PHE A 339 3.58 -12.67 12.88
N ASP A 340 2.38 -12.78 12.33
CA ASP A 340 2.01 -13.88 11.45
C ASP A 340 2.66 -13.71 10.07
N ARG A 341 2.76 -12.47 9.60
CA ARG A 341 3.31 -12.08 8.30
C ARG A 341 4.18 -10.84 8.42
N VAL A 342 5.27 -10.83 7.67
CA VAL A 342 6.15 -9.67 7.54
C VAL A 342 6.27 -9.31 6.07
N ILE A 343 6.07 -8.05 5.73
CA ILE A 343 6.18 -7.51 4.37
C ILE A 343 7.25 -6.42 4.40
N ASN A 344 8.35 -6.61 3.68
CA ASN A 344 9.38 -5.58 3.52
C ASN A 344 9.29 -4.97 2.12
N ILE A 345 9.42 -3.65 2.02
CA ILE A 345 9.50 -2.94 0.73
C ILE A 345 10.96 -2.59 0.47
N TRP A 346 11.55 -3.25 -0.52
CA TRP A 346 12.95 -3.07 -0.88
C TRP A 346 13.12 -2.53 -2.30
N GLY A 347 14.28 -1.89 -2.56
CA GLY A 347 14.72 -1.59 -3.91
C GLY A 347 14.96 -2.88 -4.72
N ALA A 348 14.71 -2.82 -6.01
CA ALA A 348 14.87 -3.99 -6.91
C ALA A 348 16.30 -4.52 -6.98
N ASP A 349 17.30 -3.73 -6.60
CA ASP A 349 18.70 -4.12 -6.47
C ASP A 349 18.95 -5.15 -5.36
N HIS A 350 18.03 -5.28 -4.38
CA HIS A 350 18.09 -6.27 -3.31
C HIS A 350 17.45 -7.63 -3.66
N HIS A 351 17.00 -7.86 -4.90
CA HIS A 351 16.31 -9.10 -5.28
C HIS A 351 17.08 -10.40 -4.93
N GLY A 352 18.42 -10.38 -5.06
CA GLY A 352 19.27 -11.53 -4.72
C GLY A 352 19.31 -11.86 -3.23
N HIS A 353 18.89 -10.94 -2.34
CA HIS A 353 18.87 -11.15 -0.90
C HIS A 353 17.59 -11.84 -0.41
N VAL A 354 16.50 -11.75 -1.17
CA VAL A 354 15.18 -12.28 -0.78
C VAL A 354 15.23 -13.77 -0.45
N LYS A 355 15.66 -14.58 -1.41
CA LYS A 355 15.69 -16.04 -1.25
C LYS A 355 16.59 -16.49 -0.11
N ARG A 356 17.77 -15.84 0.03
CA ARG A 356 18.74 -16.14 1.11
C ARG A 356 18.11 -15.97 2.49
N LEU A 357 17.40 -14.86 2.69
CA LEU A 357 16.77 -14.55 3.98
C LEU A 357 15.61 -15.52 4.28
N GLN A 358 14.78 -15.83 3.28
CA GLN A 358 13.73 -16.84 3.42
C GLN A 358 14.31 -18.22 3.79
N CYS A 359 15.37 -18.69 3.09
CA CYS A 359 16.05 -19.95 3.42
C CYS A 359 16.61 -19.98 4.85
N ALA A 360 17.18 -18.87 5.33
CA ALA A 360 17.69 -18.79 6.69
C ALA A 360 16.58 -18.88 7.74
N LEU A 361 15.42 -18.27 7.48
CA LEU A 361 14.25 -18.37 8.34
C LEU A 361 13.61 -19.77 8.29
N ASP A 362 13.63 -20.45 7.14
CA ASP A 362 13.22 -21.84 6.99
C ASP A 362 14.14 -22.76 7.80
N ALA A 363 15.46 -22.50 7.79
CA ALA A 363 16.45 -23.21 8.62
C ALA A 363 16.18 -23.04 10.13
N LEU A 364 15.65 -21.89 10.54
CA LEU A 364 15.18 -21.66 11.91
C LEU A 364 13.85 -22.36 12.21
N GLY A 365 13.13 -22.86 11.19
CA GLY A 365 11.79 -23.44 11.33
C GLY A 365 10.68 -22.39 11.43
N LEU A 366 10.90 -21.20 10.89
CA LEU A 366 9.97 -20.05 10.96
C LEU A 366 9.07 -19.90 9.73
N ASP A 367 9.16 -20.82 8.78
CA ASP A 367 8.39 -20.80 7.53
C ASP A 367 8.56 -19.48 6.75
N GLY A 368 9.83 -19.07 6.60
CA GLY A 368 10.20 -17.80 5.98
C GLY A 368 9.70 -17.68 4.54
N SER A 369 9.69 -18.79 3.80
CA SER A 369 9.20 -18.84 2.42
C SER A 369 7.73 -18.44 2.25
N HIS A 370 6.89 -18.60 3.28
CA HIS A 370 5.46 -18.24 3.23
C HIS A 370 5.11 -17.03 4.10
N ARG A 371 5.90 -16.73 5.13
CA ARG A 371 5.59 -15.66 6.10
C ARG A 371 6.33 -14.36 5.84
N LEU A 372 7.49 -14.41 5.15
CA LEU A 372 8.23 -13.23 4.72
C LEU A 372 7.94 -12.92 3.25
N GLU A 373 7.28 -11.81 3.01
CA GLU A 373 7.02 -11.27 1.67
C GLU A 373 7.93 -10.07 1.41
N ILE A 374 8.50 -10.00 0.21
CA ILE A 374 9.30 -8.84 -0.21
C ILE A 374 8.65 -8.21 -1.42
N VAL A 375 8.24 -6.96 -1.28
CA VAL A 375 7.75 -6.13 -2.38
C VAL A 375 8.96 -5.40 -2.97
N LEU A 376 9.36 -5.80 -4.16
CA LEU A 376 10.49 -5.18 -4.87
C LEU A 376 10.02 -3.95 -5.65
N MET A 377 10.57 -2.79 -5.30
CA MET A 377 10.21 -1.52 -5.89
C MET A 377 11.23 -1.10 -6.96
N GLN A 378 10.74 -0.78 -8.16
CA GLN A 378 11.56 -0.24 -9.25
C GLN A 378 11.93 1.23 -9.03
N LEU A 379 13.03 1.64 -9.65
CA LEU A 379 13.54 3.00 -9.59
C LEU A 379 12.57 4.03 -10.19
N VAL A 380 12.63 5.24 -9.67
CA VAL A 380 11.91 6.41 -10.19
C VAL A 380 12.86 7.32 -10.94
N ARG A 381 12.45 7.77 -12.13
CA ARG A 381 13.10 8.84 -12.88
C ARG A 381 12.29 10.12 -12.69
N MET A 382 12.94 11.16 -12.17
CA MET A 382 12.34 12.49 -12.08
C MET A 382 12.44 13.20 -13.41
N MET A 383 11.33 13.74 -13.89
CA MET A 383 11.23 14.47 -15.16
C MET A 383 10.79 15.92 -14.90
N GLN A 384 11.40 16.87 -15.60
CA GLN A 384 11.00 18.28 -15.62
C GLN A 384 11.31 18.90 -16.97
N GLY A 385 10.35 19.57 -17.60
CA GLY A 385 10.51 20.11 -18.94
C GLY A 385 10.80 19.05 -20.01
N GLY A 386 10.40 17.80 -19.78
CA GLY A 386 10.68 16.66 -20.67
C GLY A 386 12.09 16.05 -20.51
N GLU A 387 12.90 16.54 -19.57
CA GLU A 387 14.26 16.06 -19.32
C GLU A 387 14.38 15.37 -17.94
N VAL A 388 15.36 14.46 -17.81
CA VAL A 388 15.63 13.76 -16.54
C VAL A 388 16.35 14.68 -15.57
N VAL A 389 15.75 14.90 -14.39
CA VAL A 389 16.36 15.66 -13.29
C VAL A 389 17.08 14.69 -12.35
N ARG A 390 18.38 14.87 -12.15
CA ARG A 390 19.22 14.04 -11.26
C ARG A 390 19.68 14.77 -10.01
N MET A 391 19.68 16.10 -10.04
CA MET A 391 20.20 16.96 -8.98
C MET A 391 19.20 18.09 -8.67
N SER A 392 19.16 18.51 -7.40
CA SER A 392 18.42 19.70 -6.99
C SER A 392 18.99 20.94 -7.70
N LYS A 393 18.13 21.73 -8.36
CA LYS A 393 18.51 22.99 -9.00
C LYS A 393 19.09 24.00 -8.00
N ARG A 394 18.61 23.94 -6.74
CA ARG A 394 19.00 24.84 -5.67
C ARG A 394 20.37 24.52 -5.09
N THR A 395 20.70 23.25 -4.91
CA THR A 395 21.91 22.80 -4.20
C THR A 395 22.99 22.21 -5.10
N GLY A 396 22.64 21.83 -6.34
CA GLY A 396 23.56 21.12 -7.24
C GLY A 396 23.95 19.71 -6.76
N LYS A 397 23.25 19.19 -5.73
CA LYS A 397 23.49 17.88 -5.10
C LYS A 397 22.34 16.93 -5.41
N SER A 398 22.47 15.67 -5.02
CA SER A 398 21.40 14.67 -5.13
C SER A 398 20.12 15.18 -4.47
N LEU A 399 18.99 14.98 -5.12
CA LEU A 399 17.68 15.42 -4.65
C LEU A 399 17.28 14.66 -3.37
N THR A 400 17.04 15.39 -2.29
CA THR A 400 16.53 14.83 -1.04
C THR A 400 15.01 14.79 -1.03
N LEU A 401 14.41 14.03 -0.07
CA LEU A 401 12.97 14.08 0.17
C LEU A 401 12.52 15.51 0.53
N THR A 402 13.28 16.23 1.34
CA THR A 402 12.97 17.61 1.71
C THR A 402 12.96 18.53 0.50
N ASP A 403 13.97 18.44 -0.40
CA ASP A 403 14.01 19.24 -1.63
C ASP A 403 12.76 18.98 -2.50
N LEU A 404 12.35 17.71 -2.62
CA LEU A 404 11.15 17.35 -3.36
C LEU A 404 9.89 17.99 -2.76
N LEU A 405 9.72 17.89 -1.44
CA LEU A 405 8.54 18.43 -0.74
C LEU A 405 8.54 19.98 -0.64
N ASP A 406 9.68 20.64 -0.93
CA ASP A 406 9.76 22.09 -1.11
C ASP A 406 9.33 22.53 -2.51
N GLU A 407 9.48 21.65 -3.51
CA GLU A 407 9.13 21.95 -4.91
C GLU A 407 7.69 21.59 -5.27
N ILE A 408 7.11 20.54 -4.66
CA ILE A 408 5.77 20.06 -4.98
C ILE A 408 4.90 19.85 -3.72
N PRO A 409 3.56 19.99 -3.82
CA PRO A 409 2.67 19.67 -2.72
C PRO A 409 2.79 18.21 -2.26
N VAL A 410 2.73 17.98 -0.96
CA VAL A 410 2.79 16.63 -0.36
C VAL A 410 1.76 15.69 -0.98
N ASP A 411 0.54 16.16 -1.18
CA ASP A 411 -0.55 15.37 -1.77
C ASP A 411 -0.23 14.93 -3.20
N ALA A 412 0.39 15.81 -3.99
CA ALA A 412 0.84 15.48 -5.33
C ALA A 412 1.95 14.42 -5.29
N ALA A 413 2.96 14.59 -4.42
CA ALA A 413 4.00 13.59 -4.25
C ALA A 413 3.40 12.22 -3.89
N ARG A 414 2.52 12.15 -2.90
CA ARG A 414 1.86 10.92 -2.45
C ARG A 414 1.03 10.28 -3.56
N PHE A 415 0.18 11.04 -4.21
CA PHE A 415 -0.70 10.54 -5.27
C PHE A 415 0.10 9.98 -6.45
N PHE A 416 1.09 10.72 -6.94
CA PHE A 416 1.87 10.28 -8.09
C PHE A 416 2.75 9.08 -7.78
N PHE A 417 3.45 9.03 -6.64
CA PHE A 417 4.27 7.87 -6.28
C PHE A 417 3.45 6.59 -6.07
N ASN A 418 2.19 6.70 -5.66
CA ASN A 418 1.27 5.57 -5.54
C ASN A 418 0.53 5.23 -6.85
N SER A 419 0.75 5.96 -7.95
CA SER A 419 -0.02 5.79 -9.19
C SER A 419 0.33 4.55 -10.02
N ARG A 420 1.42 3.86 -9.68
CA ARG A 420 1.94 2.67 -10.37
C ARG A 420 2.29 1.58 -9.38
N ALA A 421 2.07 0.32 -9.78
CA ALA A 421 2.49 -0.84 -9.00
C ALA A 421 4.02 -0.83 -8.74
N ALA A 422 4.45 -1.40 -7.62
CA ALA A 422 5.84 -1.33 -7.16
C ALA A 422 6.85 -1.82 -8.19
N GLU A 423 6.54 -2.94 -8.87
CA GLU A 423 7.40 -3.58 -9.88
C GLU A 423 7.50 -2.81 -11.21
N THR A 424 6.68 -1.76 -11.38
CA THR A 424 6.68 -0.96 -12.60
C THR A 424 7.68 0.20 -12.50
N GLN A 425 8.53 0.37 -13.51
CA GLN A 425 9.36 1.57 -13.65
C GLN A 425 8.48 2.81 -13.74
N MET A 426 8.92 3.88 -13.13
CA MET A 426 8.14 5.10 -13.01
C MET A 426 8.93 6.32 -13.47
N GLU A 427 8.31 7.13 -14.32
CA GLU A 427 8.70 8.50 -14.57
C GLU A 427 7.75 9.41 -13.78
N PHE A 428 8.33 10.24 -12.91
CA PHE A 428 7.61 11.22 -12.11
C PHE A 428 7.77 12.59 -12.76
N ASP A 429 6.70 13.09 -13.33
CA ASP A 429 6.67 14.40 -14.00
C ASP A 429 6.34 15.50 -12.99
N LEU A 430 7.34 16.33 -12.66
CA LEU A 430 7.20 17.44 -11.71
C LEU A 430 6.24 18.51 -12.23
N ASP A 431 6.26 18.79 -13.54
CA ASP A 431 5.40 19.82 -14.14
C ASP A 431 3.93 19.38 -14.09
N LEU A 432 3.66 18.09 -14.38
CA LEU A 432 2.31 17.53 -14.26
C LEU A 432 1.82 17.52 -12.80
N ALA A 433 2.72 17.23 -11.85
CA ALA A 433 2.37 17.12 -10.44
C ALA A 433 1.87 18.45 -9.83
N ILE A 434 2.31 19.59 -10.35
CA ILE A 434 1.88 20.93 -9.90
C ILE A 434 0.75 21.55 -10.74
N LYS A 435 0.35 20.88 -11.83
CA LYS A 435 -0.64 21.41 -12.77
C LYS A 435 -2.04 21.43 -12.13
N GLN A 436 -2.76 22.55 -12.29
CA GLN A 436 -4.09 22.76 -11.71
C GLN A 436 -5.17 22.70 -12.79
N ASP A 437 -5.22 21.58 -13.51
CA ASP A 437 -6.25 21.30 -14.52
C ASP A 437 -6.57 19.79 -14.61
N SER A 438 -7.46 19.42 -15.53
CA SER A 438 -7.95 18.05 -15.70
C SER A 438 -6.89 17.04 -16.19
N ASP A 439 -5.73 17.50 -16.66
CA ASP A 439 -4.64 16.61 -17.04
C ASP A 439 -3.95 15.99 -15.80
N ASN A 440 -3.99 16.72 -14.66
CA ASN A 440 -3.51 16.23 -13.38
C ASN A 440 -4.58 15.36 -12.70
N PRO A 441 -4.36 14.02 -12.58
CA PRO A 441 -5.37 13.14 -12.03
C PRO A 441 -5.68 13.39 -10.55
N LEU A 442 -4.73 13.91 -9.76
CA LEU A 442 -5.01 14.33 -8.39
C LEU A 442 -5.95 15.51 -8.36
N TYR A 443 -5.61 16.56 -9.12
CA TYR A 443 -6.46 17.75 -9.22
C TYR A 443 -7.87 17.38 -9.67
N TYR A 444 -8.00 16.47 -10.62
CA TYR A 444 -9.29 16.00 -11.13
C TYR A 444 -10.14 15.33 -10.04
N VAL A 445 -9.53 14.50 -9.17
CA VAL A 445 -10.25 13.86 -8.06
C VAL A 445 -10.62 14.88 -6.98
N GLN A 446 -9.69 15.74 -6.58
CA GLN A 446 -9.94 16.79 -5.59
C GLN A 446 -11.00 17.78 -6.07
N TYR A 447 -10.99 18.11 -7.35
CA TYR A 447 -12.02 18.96 -7.95
C TYR A 447 -13.42 18.32 -7.95
N ALA A 448 -13.51 16.99 -8.15
CA ALA A 448 -14.79 16.29 -8.01
C ALA A 448 -15.35 16.44 -6.59
N HIS A 449 -14.53 16.28 -5.55
CA HIS A 449 -14.93 16.47 -4.16
C HIS A 449 -15.36 17.92 -3.89
N ALA A 450 -14.54 18.91 -4.27
CA ALA A 450 -14.86 20.33 -4.10
C ALA A 450 -16.16 20.73 -4.84
N ARG A 451 -16.39 20.16 -6.03
CA ARG A 451 -17.65 20.36 -6.78
C ARG A 451 -18.85 19.79 -6.05
N ILE A 452 -18.75 18.58 -5.45
CA ILE A 452 -19.83 18.04 -4.61
C ILE A 452 -20.12 18.98 -3.45
N CYS A 453 -19.10 19.42 -2.73
CA CYS A 453 -19.26 20.39 -1.63
C CYS A 453 -19.95 21.67 -2.08
N SER A 454 -19.61 22.19 -3.26
CA SER A 454 -20.28 23.35 -3.86
C SER A 454 -21.75 23.08 -4.19
N VAL A 455 -22.09 21.92 -4.74
CA VAL A 455 -23.49 21.53 -5.03
C VAL A 455 -24.32 21.51 -3.76
N LEU A 456 -23.80 20.90 -2.68
CA LEU A 456 -24.49 20.81 -1.39
C LEU A 456 -24.67 22.19 -0.75
N ARG A 457 -23.67 23.04 -0.78
CA ARG A 457 -23.70 24.42 -0.28
C ARG A 457 -24.71 25.28 -1.06
N ASN A 458 -24.68 25.22 -2.39
CA ASN A 458 -25.62 25.95 -3.24
C ASN A 458 -27.09 25.52 -3.02
N ALA A 459 -27.34 24.26 -2.72
CA ALA A 459 -28.67 23.75 -2.34
C ALA A 459 -29.12 24.42 -1.03
N GLN A 460 -28.28 24.43 0.01
CA GLN A 460 -28.58 25.06 1.29
C GLN A 460 -28.80 26.59 1.16
N GLU A 461 -27.96 27.28 0.42
CA GLU A 461 -28.11 28.72 0.14
C GLU A 461 -29.40 29.05 -0.62
N SER A 462 -29.90 28.08 -1.40
CA SER A 462 -31.19 28.20 -2.10
C SER A 462 -32.37 27.78 -1.21
N GLY A 463 -32.17 27.57 0.09
CA GLY A 463 -33.21 27.17 1.04
C GLY A 463 -33.60 25.69 0.99
N ILE A 464 -32.85 24.86 0.30
CA ILE A 464 -33.05 23.40 0.22
C ILE A 464 -32.29 22.77 1.39
N ALA A 465 -33.00 22.16 2.33
CA ALA A 465 -32.36 21.38 3.40
C ALA A 465 -31.69 20.14 2.80
N LEU A 466 -30.51 19.78 3.34
CA LEU A 466 -29.90 18.52 2.95
C LEU A 466 -30.76 17.34 3.42
N PRO A 467 -30.96 16.33 2.57
CA PRO A 467 -31.81 15.20 2.89
C PRO A 467 -31.26 14.35 4.02
N ASP A 468 -32.16 13.76 4.80
CA ASP A 468 -31.84 12.70 5.75
C ASP A 468 -31.63 11.40 4.95
N ALA A 469 -30.38 10.96 4.88
CA ALA A 469 -30.01 9.79 4.07
C ALA A 469 -30.73 8.50 4.46
N GLU A 470 -31.16 8.37 5.72
CA GLU A 470 -31.89 7.18 6.19
C GLU A 470 -33.37 7.19 5.74
N LYS A 471 -33.96 8.36 5.57
CA LYS A 471 -35.39 8.53 5.24
C LYS A 471 -35.68 8.81 3.78
N THR A 472 -34.65 9.21 3.02
CA THR A 472 -34.80 9.56 1.60
C THR A 472 -35.21 8.33 0.80
N ASP A 473 -36.23 8.50 -0.05
CA ASP A 473 -36.60 7.47 -1.03
C ASP A 473 -35.57 7.40 -2.16
N LEU A 474 -34.76 6.35 -2.17
CA LEU A 474 -33.73 6.09 -3.16
C LEU A 474 -34.23 5.28 -4.36
N SER A 475 -35.47 4.79 -4.34
CA SER A 475 -36.07 3.98 -5.42
C SER A 475 -36.17 4.75 -6.74
N VAL A 476 -36.20 6.07 -6.66
CA VAL A 476 -36.25 6.99 -7.79
C VAL A 476 -34.92 7.12 -8.56
N LEU A 477 -33.80 6.63 -8.01
CA LEU A 477 -32.48 6.62 -8.65
C LEU A 477 -32.40 5.44 -9.66
N SER A 478 -33.08 5.58 -10.79
CA SER A 478 -33.21 4.51 -11.78
C SER A 478 -32.49 4.79 -13.10
N GLY A 479 -31.95 6.00 -13.26
CA GLY A 479 -31.20 6.41 -14.45
C GLY A 479 -29.85 5.71 -14.60
N SER A 480 -29.37 5.55 -15.83
CA SER A 480 -28.11 4.89 -16.14
C SER A 480 -26.92 5.53 -15.39
N ASP A 481 -26.81 6.88 -15.44
CA ASP A 481 -25.69 7.59 -14.81
C ASP A 481 -25.74 7.52 -13.30
N GLU A 482 -26.94 7.52 -12.70
CA GLU A 482 -27.15 7.31 -11.27
C GLU A 482 -26.68 5.91 -10.84
N ARG A 483 -27.12 4.88 -11.57
CA ARG A 483 -26.74 3.48 -11.31
C ARG A 483 -25.24 3.24 -11.49
N GLN A 484 -24.61 3.83 -12.51
CA GLN A 484 -23.16 3.72 -12.71
C GLN A 484 -22.36 4.34 -11.55
N LEU A 485 -22.77 5.51 -11.07
CA LEU A 485 -22.14 6.14 -9.91
C LEU A 485 -22.31 5.27 -8.65
N ILE A 486 -23.51 4.72 -8.40
CA ILE A 486 -23.77 3.84 -7.26
C ILE A 486 -22.90 2.57 -7.34
N LYS A 487 -22.77 1.95 -8.52
CA LYS A 487 -21.90 0.79 -8.71
C LYS A 487 -20.43 1.14 -8.40
N GLN A 488 -19.96 2.29 -8.88
CA GLN A 488 -18.59 2.72 -8.61
C GLN A 488 -18.35 2.97 -7.12
N ILE A 489 -19.31 3.58 -6.42
CA ILE A 489 -19.27 3.74 -4.96
C ILE A 489 -19.18 2.37 -4.28
N ALA A 490 -20.05 1.43 -4.66
CA ALA A 490 -20.14 0.10 -4.05
C ALA A 490 -18.88 -0.76 -4.24
N LEU A 491 -18.01 -0.40 -5.19
CA LEU A 491 -16.78 -1.14 -5.51
C LEU A 491 -15.66 -0.88 -4.50
N LEU A 492 -15.68 0.20 -3.70
CA LEU A 492 -14.56 0.58 -2.81
C LEU A 492 -14.11 -0.56 -1.87
N PRO A 493 -14.99 -1.26 -1.15
CA PRO A 493 -14.57 -2.34 -0.26
C PRO A 493 -13.82 -3.46 -0.98
N GLU A 494 -14.25 -3.81 -2.20
CA GLU A 494 -13.61 -4.82 -3.03
C GLU A 494 -12.22 -4.35 -3.51
N GLU A 495 -12.09 -3.10 -3.95
CA GLU A 495 -10.80 -2.55 -4.40
C GLU A 495 -9.78 -2.49 -3.26
N ILE A 496 -10.21 -2.24 -2.03
CA ILE A 496 -9.36 -2.30 -0.85
C ILE A 496 -8.85 -3.73 -0.61
N VAL A 497 -9.74 -4.72 -0.62
CA VAL A 497 -9.38 -6.13 -0.46
C VAL A 497 -8.43 -6.58 -1.57
N GLN A 498 -8.72 -6.24 -2.82
CA GLN A 498 -7.88 -6.61 -3.95
C GLN A 498 -6.52 -5.90 -3.91
N SER A 499 -6.45 -4.65 -3.44
CA SER A 499 -5.19 -3.94 -3.20
C SER A 499 -4.35 -4.64 -2.12
N ALA A 500 -4.98 -5.08 -1.04
CA ALA A 500 -4.30 -5.82 0.02
C ALA A 500 -3.80 -7.20 -0.47
N VAL A 501 -4.63 -7.96 -1.18
CA VAL A 501 -4.29 -9.30 -1.70
C VAL A 501 -3.16 -9.24 -2.73
N SER A 502 -3.23 -8.29 -3.67
CA SER A 502 -2.22 -8.12 -4.71
C SER A 502 -0.98 -7.33 -4.27
N ARG A 503 -0.95 -6.79 -3.04
CA ARG A 503 0.08 -5.86 -2.56
C ARG A 503 0.26 -4.64 -3.47
N ASP A 504 -0.80 -4.22 -4.15
CA ASP A 504 -0.79 -3.10 -5.11
C ASP A 504 -1.74 -1.98 -4.68
N PRO A 505 -1.29 -1.03 -3.85
CA PRO A 505 -2.10 0.11 -3.41
C PRO A 505 -2.40 1.11 -4.54
N SER A 506 -1.73 1.00 -5.72
CA SER A 506 -2.01 1.88 -6.87
C SER A 506 -3.43 1.70 -7.44
N ARG A 507 -4.08 0.60 -7.12
CA ARG A 507 -5.50 0.34 -7.46
C ARG A 507 -6.41 1.43 -6.90
N LEU A 508 -6.11 1.95 -5.69
CA LEU A 508 -6.90 3.02 -5.06
C LEU A 508 -6.83 4.34 -5.84
N ASN A 509 -5.69 4.68 -6.43
CA ASN A 509 -5.57 5.85 -7.29
C ASN A 509 -6.46 5.71 -8.54
N LYS A 510 -6.42 4.54 -9.19
CA LYS A 510 -7.26 4.24 -10.36
C LYS A 510 -8.75 4.29 -10.00
N TYR A 511 -9.10 3.72 -8.84
CA TYR A 511 -10.45 3.76 -8.31
C TYR A 511 -10.92 5.21 -8.05
N ALA A 512 -10.11 6.02 -7.39
CA ALA A 512 -10.45 7.42 -7.10
C ALA A 512 -10.72 8.23 -8.37
N VAL A 513 -9.88 8.07 -9.40
CA VAL A 513 -10.06 8.70 -10.71
C VAL A 513 -11.34 8.23 -11.38
N ALA A 514 -11.61 6.92 -11.37
CA ALA A 514 -12.84 6.36 -11.95
C ALA A 514 -14.09 6.86 -11.22
N LEU A 515 -14.05 6.97 -9.87
CA LEU A 515 -15.15 7.51 -9.08
C LEU A 515 -15.42 8.99 -9.43
N ALA A 516 -14.36 9.79 -9.54
CA ALA A 516 -14.47 11.18 -9.96
C ALA A 516 -15.08 11.31 -11.37
N GLN A 517 -14.67 10.45 -12.32
CA GLN A 517 -15.24 10.39 -13.68
C GLN A 517 -16.73 10.07 -13.66
N GLN A 518 -17.15 9.04 -12.91
CA GLN A 518 -18.56 8.67 -12.78
C GLN A 518 -19.38 9.78 -12.14
N PHE A 519 -18.83 10.46 -11.12
CA PHE A 519 -19.50 11.63 -10.54
C PHE A 519 -19.68 12.77 -11.56
N HIS A 520 -18.67 13.08 -12.36
CA HIS A 520 -18.80 14.12 -13.37
C HIS A 520 -19.80 13.76 -14.47
N HIS A 521 -19.87 12.50 -14.90
CA HIS A 521 -20.90 12.03 -15.83
C HIS A 521 -22.30 12.20 -15.25
N PHE A 522 -22.52 11.71 -14.03
CA PHE A 522 -23.77 11.87 -13.31
C PHE A 522 -24.16 13.34 -13.17
N TYR A 523 -23.24 14.20 -12.73
CA TYR A 523 -23.52 15.63 -12.53
C TYR A 523 -23.90 16.37 -13.82
N ASN A 524 -23.30 16.00 -14.95
CA ASN A 524 -23.58 16.61 -16.24
C ASN A 524 -24.90 16.09 -16.85
N ALA A 525 -25.25 14.83 -16.64
CA ALA A 525 -26.45 14.22 -17.19
C ALA A 525 -27.71 14.47 -16.34
N CYS A 526 -27.55 14.55 -15.01
CA CYS A 526 -28.64 14.58 -14.04
C CYS A 526 -28.82 15.97 -13.43
N ARG A 527 -29.90 16.68 -13.76
CA ARG A 527 -30.25 17.95 -13.11
C ARG A 527 -30.59 17.69 -11.64
N ILE A 528 -29.99 18.45 -10.71
CA ILE A 528 -30.23 18.31 -9.27
C ILE A 528 -31.19 19.40 -8.80
N LYS A 529 -30.83 20.66 -8.96
CA LYS A 529 -31.55 21.81 -8.39
C LYS A 529 -33.01 21.93 -8.87
N ASP A 530 -33.23 21.70 -10.17
CA ASP A 530 -34.52 21.87 -10.83
C ASP A 530 -35.30 20.56 -11.01
N ALA A 531 -34.88 19.47 -10.32
CA ALA A 531 -35.60 18.21 -10.35
C ALA A 531 -36.80 18.22 -9.37
N GLU A 532 -37.73 17.31 -9.59
CA GLU A 532 -38.82 17.04 -8.65
C GLU A 532 -38.25 16.77 -7.24
N PRO A 533 -38.90 17.21 -6.15
CA PRO A 533 -38.35 17.17 -4.81
C PRO A 533 -37.81 15.78 -4.39
N ALA A 534 -38.54 14.70 -4.68
CA ALA A 534 -38.10 13.35 -4.36
C ALA A 534 -36.82 12.96 -5.11
N VAL A 535 -36.75 13.25 -6.41
CA VAL A 535 -35.57 12.97 -7.27
C VAL A 535 -34.39 13.86 -6.85
N ARG A 536 -34.64 15.14 -6.56
CA ARG A 536 -33.62 16.07 -6.07
C ARG A 536 -33.00 15.58 -4.77
N ASP A 537 -33.81 15.20 -3.80
CA ASP A 537 -33.35 14.76 -2.48
C ASP A 537 -32.59 13.42 -2.57
N ALA A 538 -33.04 12.51 -3.42
CA ALA A 538 -32.29 11.28 -3.72
C ALA A 538 -30.94 11.55 -4.41
N ARG A 539 -30.87 12.48 -5.37
CA ARG A 539 -29.61 12.88 -6.03
C ARG A 539 -28.65 13.62 -5.09
N LEU A 540 -29.17 14.45 -4.17
CA LEU A 540 -28.36 15.06 -3.13
C LEU A 540 -27.80 14.00 -2.16
N THR A 541 -28.60 12.99 -1.81
CA THR A 541 -28.14 11.85 -1.01
C THR A 541 -27.04 11.08 -1.74
N LEU A 542 -27.16 10.86 -3.04
CA LEU A 542 -26.12 10.22 -3.85
C LEU A 542 -24.83 11.08 -3.91
N CYS A 543 -24.95 12.42 -3.97
CA CYS A 543 -23.80 13.33 -3.84
C CYS A 543 -23.11 13.19 -2.48
N LEU A 544 -23.86 13.11 -1.39
CA LEU A 544 -23.30 12.89 -0.04
C LEU A 544 -22.56 11.54 0.05
N ALA A 545 -23.13 10.48 -0.53
CA ALA A 545 -22.47 9.17 -0.58
C ALA A 545 -21.17 9.20 -1.41
N ALA A 546 -21.18 9.88 -2.56
CA ALA A 546 -19.98 10.06 -3.38
C ALA A 546 -18.90 10.90 -2.65
N LYS A 547 -19.31 11.97 -1.94
CA LYS A 547 -18.41 12.79 -1.10
C LYS A 547 -17.69 11.92 -0.08
N GLN A 548 -18.43 11.18 0.74
CA GLN A 548 -17.87 10.32 1.78
C GLN A 548 -16.92 9.25 1.19
N THR A 549 -17.28 8.70 0.04
CA THR A 549 -16.46 7.67 -0.62
C THR A 549 -15.15 8.23 -1.14
N ILE A 550 -15.15 9.45 -1.74
CA ILE A 550 -13.94 10.14 -2.19
C ILE A 550 -13.05 10.48 -0.98
N GLU A 551 -13.62 11.00 0.10
CA GLU A 551 -12.89 11.29 1.34
C GLU A 551 -12.17 10.04 1.88
N ASN A 552 -12.87 8.90 1.93
CA ASN A 552 -12.33 7.66 2.45
C ASN A 552 -11.18 7.12 1.58
N VAL A 553 -11.31 7.13 0.25
CA VAL A 553 -10.23 6.64 -0.61
C VAL A 553 -9.03 7.57 -0.60
N LEU A 554 -9.23 8.90 -0.55
CA LEU A 554 -8.13 9.86 -0.43
C LEU A 554 -7.42 9.74 0.92
N LYS A 555 -8.15 9.53 2.01
CA LYS A 555 -7.60 9.25 3.34
C LYS A 555 -6.69 8.00 3.34
N LEU A 556 -7.09 6.92 2.65
CA LEU A 556 -6.29 5.69 2.53
C LEU A 556 -4.94 5.90 1.87
N ILE A 557 -4.84 6.81 0.91
CA ILE A 557 -3.58 7.15 0.24
C ILE A 557 -2.88 8.37 0.86
N GLY A 558 -3.42 8.90 1.99
CA GLY A 558 -2.86 10.02 2.74
C GLY A 558 -2.92 11.37 2.01
N VAL A 559 -3.97 11.57 1.20
CA VAL A 559 -4.23 12.77 0.40
C VAL A 559 -5.48 13.47 0.94
N GLU A 560 -5.48 14.79 0.93
CA GLU A 560 -6.61 15.60 1.42
C GLU A 560 -7.75 15.68 0.39
N ALA A 561 -8.96 15.78 0.91
CA ALA A 561 -10.17 16.05 0.15
C ALA A 561 -10.63 17.51 0.40
N PRO A 562 -10.17 18.51 -0.38
CA PRO A 562 -10.49 19.90 -0.14
C PRO A 562 -11.97 20.19 -0.45
N GLU A 563 -12.61 21.01 0.37
CA GLU A 563 -14.01 21.41 0.17
C GLU A 563 -14.18 22.55 -0.85
N SER A 564 -13.08 23.20 -1.22
CA SER A 564 -13.03 24.28 -2.22
C SER A 564 -11.68 24.28 -2.94
N MET A 565 -11.71 24.59 -4.22
CA MET A 565 -10.52 24.73 -5.07
C MET A 565 -10.68 25.95 -5.98
#